data_06115f72fa6f70787423f57904143e3f
#
_entry.id   06115f72fa6f70787423f57904143e3f
#
_cell.length_a   1.000
_cell.length_b   1.000
_cell.length_c   1.000
_cell.angle_alpha   90.00
_cell.angle_beta   90.00
_cell.angle_gamma   90.00
#
_symmetry.space_group_name_H-M   'P 1'
#
loop_
_entity.id
_entity.type
_entity.pdbx_description
1 polymer ?
#
loop_
_entity_poly.entity_id
_entity_poly.type
_entity_poly.pdbx_seq_one_letter_code
_entity_poly.pdbx_strand_id
1 'polypeptide(L)'
;MKKTKIMSLALCFALILSGCASMNNTTKGGLIGGGGGAAAGAIIGGLIGKGKGAAIGAGIGAVVGTGAGVLIGKKMDKAAAQAAAIEGAQVEQVTDNNGLQAVKVTFDSGILFGTGAATLSSSAKASLSKFANNVLKQNADMDVDIYGYTDNQGWKNSTAEQSRQKNINLSQERAQSVSTYLMSCGVTSAQIKGVQGLGEESPVADNSTAAGRQENRRVEVYLYASPEMIQQAEAGTLQ
;
A
#
# COMPACT_ATOMS: atom_id res chain seq x y z
N MET A 1 -26.35 -22.52 42.51
CA MET A 1 -25.44 -22.78 41.36
C MET A 1 -25.63 -21.88 40.14
N LYS A 2 -26.79 -21.23 39.92
CA LYS A 2 -27.01 -20.31 38.77
C LYS A 2 -26.43 -18.91 38.97
N LYS A 3 -26.32 -18.40 40.20
CA LYS A 3 -25.81 -17.06 40.49
C LYS A 3 -24.29 -16.90 40.37
N THR A 4 -23.53 -17.96 40.62
CA THR A 4 -22.05 -17.95 40.47
C THR A 4 -21.59 -17.96 39.03
N LYS A 5 -22.36 -18.55 38.11
CA LYS A 5 -22.02 -18.56 36.65
C LYS A 5 -22.21 -17.19 35.99
N ILE A 6 -23.18 -16.40 36.44
CA ILE A 6 -23.45 -15.05 35.91
C ILE A 6 -22.37 -14.06 36.39
N MET A 7 -21.89 -14.22 37.63
CA MET A 7 -20.81 -13.37 38.17
C MET A 7 -19.47 -13.65 37.49
N SER A 8 -19.18 -14.89 37.10
CA SER A 8 -17.98 -15.25 36.35
C SER A 8 -17.94 -14.64 34.95
N LEU A 9 -19.11 -14.59 34.29
CA LEU A 9 -19.22 -14.02 32.94
C LEU A 9 -19.11 -12.49 32.95
N ALA A 10 -19.64 -11.81 33.99
CA ALA A 10 -19.54 -10.36 34.15
C ALA A 10 -18.10 -9.92 34.48
N LEU A 11 -17.34 -10.74 35.24
CA LEU A 11 -15.94 -10.44 35.54
C LEU A 11 -15.00 -10.57 34.35
N CYS A 12 -15.26 -11.53 33.46
CA CYS A 12 -14.51 -11.65 32.20
C CYS A 12 -14.75 -10.47 31.23
N PHE A 13 -15.96 -9.89 31.24
CA PHE A 13 -16.29 -8.74 30.39
C PHE A 13 -15.67 -7.42 30.89
N ALA A 14 -15.49 -7.28 32.21
CA ALA A 14 -14.88 -6.09 32.82
C ALA A 14 -13.36 -5.99 32.61
N LEU A 15 -12.67 -7.12 32.41
CA LEU A 15 -11.21 -7.14 32.16
C LEU A 15 -10.82 -6.76 30.74
N ILE A 16 -11.74 -6.76 29.78
CA ILE A 16 -11.49 -6.40 28.39
C ILE A 16 -11.46 -4.87 28.18
N LEU A 17 -12.05 -4.09 29.10
CA LEU A 17 -12.21 -2.63 28.97
C LEU A 17 -11.10 -1.78 29.63
N SER A 18 -10.19 -2.38 30.39
CA SER A 18 -9.15 -1.64 31.14
C SER A 18 -7.76 -1.63 30.51
N GLY A 19 -7.59 -2.20 29.29
CA GLY A 19 -6.30 -2.32 28.61
C GLY A 19 -5.90 -1.17 27.67
N CYS A 20 -6.69 -0.12 27.51
CA CYS A 20 -6.50 0.85 26.42
C CYS A 20 -5.71 2.13 26.76
N ALA A 21 -5.02 2.21 27.91
CA ALA A 21 -4.45 3.50 28.35
C ALA A 21 -2.95 3.70 28.10
N SER A 22 -2.20 2.71 27.60
CA SER A 22 -0.76 2.89 27.35
C SER A 22 -0.22 1.92 26.29
N MET A 23 -0.73 2.03 25.08
CA MET A 23 -0.19 1.25 23.94
C MET A 23 0.54 2.20 22.97
N ASN A 24 1.80 1.89 22.69
CA ASN A 24 2.58 2.58 21.68
C ASN A 24 2.01 2.27 20.26
N ASN A 25 2.43 3.04 19.24
CA ASN A 25 1.87 2.94 17.88
C ASN A 25 2.02 1.53 17.27
N THR A 26 3.06 0.79 17.62
CA THR A 26 3.31 -0.58 17.16
C THR A 26 2.24 -1.57 17.65
N THR A 27 1.73 -1.38 18.87
CA THR A 27 0.70 -2.24 19.46
C THR A 27 -0.71 -1.85 18.98
N LYS A 28 -0.92 -0.57 18.63
CA LYS A 28 -2.20 -0.09 18.06
C LYS A 28 -2.46 -0.66 16.68
N GLY A 29 -1.41 -0.84 15.85
CA GLY A 29 -1.53 -1.46 14.52
C GLY A 29 -2.05 -2.89 14.57
N GLY A 30 -1.69 -3.67 15.62
CA GLY A 30 -2.12 -5.06 15.75
C GLY A 30 -3.57 -5.25 16.22
N LEU A 31 -4.21 -4.23 16.83
CA LEU A 31 -5.54 -4.37 17.44
C LEU A 31 -6.66 -3.58 16.74
N ILE A 32 -6.33 -2.60 15.88
CA ILE A 32 -7.32 -1.76 15.18
C ILE A 32 -7.76 -2.38 13.83
N GLY A 33 -7.18 -3.54 13.43
CA GLY A 33 -7.54 -4.22 12.18
C GLY A 33 -9.00 -4.67 12.02
N GLY A 34 -9.87 -4.41 13.00
CA GLY A 34 -11.25 -4.87 12.97
C GLY A 34 -12.29 -3.88 12.41
N GLY A 35 -11.99 -2.60 12.25
CA GLY A 35 -13.06 -1.66 11.90
C GLY A 35 -12.72 -0.55 10.91
N GLY A 36 -11.46 -0.12 10.79
CA GLY A 36 -11.05 0.97 9.90
C GLY A 36 -10.09 0.54 8.79
N GLY A 37 -9.35 -0.55 9.00
CA GLY A 37 -8.38 -1.09 8.02
C GLY A 37 -9.02 -1.91 6.90
N ALA A 38 -10.31 -2.26 7.01
CA ALA A 38 -10.99 -3.10 6.02
C ALA A 38 -11.11 -2.44 4.63
N ALA A 39 -11.17 -1.11 4.56
CA ALA A 39 -11.28 -0.41 3.29
C ALA A 39 -9.92 -0.32 2.56
N ALA A 40 -8.83 -0.07 3.30
CA ALA A 40 -7.48 0.02 2.71
C ALA A 40 -6.89 -1.37 2.42
N GLY A 41 -7.10 -2.34 3.32
CA GLY A 41 -6.69 -3.74 3.11
C GLY A 41 -7.39 -4.42 1.93
N ALA A 42 -8.67 -4.08 1.67
CA ALA A 42 -9.41 -4.57 0.52
C ALA A 42 -8.82 -4.11 -0.81
N ILE A 43 -8.16 -2.95 -0.84
CA ILE A 43 -7.53 -2.43 -2.07
C ILE A 43 -6.32 -3.28 -2.42
N ILE A 44 -5.40 -3.52 -1.50
CA ILE A 44 -4.21 -4.33 -1.79
C ILE A 44 -4.61 -5.74 -2.21
N GLY A 45 -5.50 -6.39 -1.50
CA GLY A 45 -5.87 -7.76 -1.83
C GLY A 45 -6.81 -7.90 -3.02
N GLY A 46 -7.69 -6.92 -3.25
CA GLY A 46 -8.54 -6.89 -4.44
C GLY A 46 -7.73 -6.63 -5.71
N LEU A 47 -6.67 -5.84 -5.63
CA LEU A 47 -5.78 -5.52 -6.73
C LEU A 47 -4.75 -6.62 -6.97
N ILE A 48 -4.13 -7.16 -5.93
CA ILE A 48 -3.17 -8.27 -6.00
C ILE A 48 -3.88 -9.60 -6.28
N GLY A 49 -5.14 -9.75 -5.87
CA GLY A 49 -5.88 -11.02 -5.85
C GLY A 49 -6.44 -11.51 -7.18
N LYS A 50 -6.34 -10.77 -8.29
CA LYS A 50 -6.78 -11.28 -9.60
C LYS A 50 -5.78 -12.28 -10.17
N GLY A 51 -5.64 -13.44 -9.53
CA GLY A 51 -5.13 -14.66 -10.14
C GLY A 51 -3.94 -15.37 -9.49
N LYS A 52 -3.03 -14.69 -8.78
CA LYS A 52 -1.85 -15.33 -8.16
C LYS A 52 -1.61 -14.94 -6.70
N GLY A 53 -2.07 -13.77 -6.25
CA GLY A 53 -1.90 -13.30 -4.87
C GLY A 53 -2.78 -14.01 -3.84
N ALA A 54 -3.94 -14.55 -4.26
CA ALA A 54 -4.85 -15.31 -3.38
C ALA A 54 -4.25 -16.64 -2.89
N ALA A 55 -3.30 -17.22 -3.64
CA ALA A 55 -2.64 -18.48 -3.25
C ALA A 55 -1.57 -18.28 -2.16
N ILE A 56 -1.00 -17.06 -2.07
CA ILE A 56 0.00 -16.73 -1.04
C ILE A 56 -0.69 -16.47 0.31
N GLY A 57 -1.93 -15.95 0.29
CA GLY A 57 -2.68 -15.61 1.51
C GLY A 57 -3.16 -16.79 2.35
N ALA A 58 -3.30 -17.98 1.78
CA ALA A 58 -3.87 -19.14 2.49
C ALA A 58 -2.90 -19.74 3.55
N GLY A 59 -1.59 -19.47 3.47
CA GLY A 59 -0.59 -19.95 4.43
C GLY A 59 -0.20 -18.94 5.51
N ILE A 60 -0.55 -17.65 5.36
CA ILE A 60 0.00 -16.54 6.14
C ILE A 60 -0.91 -16.13 7.33
N GLY A 61 -2.14 -16.62 7.40
CA GLY A 61 -3.12 -16.24 8.43
C GLY A 61 -2.71 -16.47 9.89
N ALA A 62 -1.57 -17.14 10.14
CA ALA A 62 -1.06 -17.40 11.48
C ALA A 62 -0.01 -16.36 11.97
N VAL A 63 0.48 -15.48 11.10
CA VAL A 63 1.61 -14.57 11.41
C VAL A 63 1.16 -13.34 12.18
N VAL A 64 -0.09 -12.92 12.00
CA VAL A 64 -0.67 -11.74 12.66
C VAL A 64 -0.84 -12.02 14.16
N GLY A 65 -0.16 -11.26 15.00
CA GLY A 65 -0.18 -11.43 16.46
C GLY A 65 0.94 -12.31 17.04
N THR A 66 1.80 -12.87 16.20
CA THR A 66 3.02 -13.58 16.62
C THR A 66 4.23 -12.64 16.65
N GLY A 67 5.37 -13.13 17.19
CA GLY A 67 6.66 -12.41 17.12
C GLY A 67 7.06 -12.03 15.70
N ALA A 68 6.71 -12.86 14.69
CA ALA A 68 6.97 -12.61 13.28
C ALA A 68 6.25 -11.34 12.77
N GLY A 69 4.96 -11.16 13.11
CA GLY A 69 4.20 -9.94 12.74
C GLY A 69 4.82 -8.67 13.32
N VAL A 70 5.39 -8.73 14.54
CA VAL A 70 6.10 -7.60 15.15
C VAL A 70 7.40 -7.27 14.41
N LEU A 71 8.15 -8.28 13.96
CA LEU A 71 9.40 -8.07 13.19
C LEU A 71 9.08 -7.42 11.83
N ILE A 72 8.09 -7.95 11.12
CA ILE A 72 7.61 -7.38 9.85
C ILE A 72 7.14 -5.93 10.07
N GLY A 73 6.32 -5.68 11.09
CA GLY A 73 5.83 -4.34 11.42
C GLY A 73 6.97 -3.33 11.63
N LYS A 74 8.00 -3.68 12.38
CA LYS A 74 9.19 -2.82 12.58
C LYS A 74 9.90 -2.47 11.26
N LYS A 75 10.03 -3.43 10.35
CA LYS A 75 10.61 -3.17 9.03
C LYS A 75 9.72 -2.26 8.20
N MET A 76 8.39 -2.44 8.23
CA MET A 76 7.43 -1.55 7.56
C MET A 76 7.48 -0.14 8.15
N ASP A 77 7.58 0.02 9.48
CA ASP A 77 7.75 1.32 10.14
C ASP A 77 9.01 2.04 9.64
N LYS A 78 10.12 1.31 9.54
CA LYS A 78 11.40 1.85 9.00
C LYS A 78 11.26 2.27 7.54
N ALA A 79 10.65 1.43 6.69
CA ALA A 79 10.43 1.75 5.29
C ALA A 79 9.49 2.96 5.11
N ALA A 80 8.43 3.06 5.92
CA ALA A 80 7.53 4.21 5.96
C ALA A 80 8.26 5.50 6.34
N ALA A 81 9.09 5.47 7.37
CA ALA A 81 9.89 6.62 7.79
C ALA A 81 10.89 7.06 6.72
N GLN A 82 11.54 6.10 6.05
CA GLN A 82 12.43 6.38 4.91
C GLN A 82 11.67 7.02 3.73
N ALA A 83 10.48 6.50 3.41
CA ALA A 83 9.65 7.02 2.33
C ALA A 83 9.10 8.41 2.65
N ALA A 84 8.73 8.69 3.90
CA ALA A 84 8.25 10.01 4.34
C ALA A 84 9.29 11.13 4.20
N ALA A 85 10.57 10.79 4.12
CA ALA A 85 11.65 11.74 3.85
C ALA A 85 11.82 12.09 2.36
N ILE A 86 11.06 11.47 1.46
CA ILE A 86 11.12 11.73 0.02
C ILE A 86 10.18 12.88 -0.33
N GLU A 87 10.72 13.91 -0.94
CA GLU A 87 9.94 15.07 -1.40
C GLU A 87 8.87 14.67 -2.42
N GLY A 88 7.63 15.09 -2.19
CA GLY A 88 6.48 14.78 -3.04
C GLY A 88 5.86 13.40 -2.82
N ALA A 89 6.37 12.62 -1.86
CA ALA A 89 5.77 11.36 -1.44
C ALA A 89 4.80 11.59 -0.26
N GLN A 90 3.60 11.04 -0.37
CA GLN A 90 2.67 10.91 0.75
C GLN A 90 2.67 9.45 1.19
N VAL A 91 2.89 9.22 2.50
CA VAL A 91 3.09 7.87 3.03
C VAL A 91 1.98 7.52 4.01
N GLU A 92 1.39 6.36 3.79
CA GLU A 92 0.34 5.80 4.65
C GLU A 92 0.69 4.35 4.99
N GLN A 93 0.55 3.99 6.25
CA GLN A 93 0.60 2.59 6.66
C GLN A 93 -0.77 1.97 6.43
N VAL A 94 -0.78 0.87 5.73
CA VAL A 94 -1.99 0.11 5.40
C VAL A 94 -1.82 -1.34 5.84
N THR A 95 -2.92 -2.08 5.83
CA THR A 95 -2.90 -3.51 6.18
C THR A 95 -3.28 -4.31 4.96
N ASP A 96 -2.53 -5.35 4.65
CA ASP A 96 -2.86 -6.28 3.58
C ASP A 96 -4.02 -7.21 3.96
N ASN A 97 -4.48 -8.04 3.01
CA ASN A 97 -5.58 -8.99 3.25
C ASN A 97 -5.27 -10.06 4.30
N ASN A 98 -4.00 -10.26 4.61
CA ASN A 98 -3.54 -11.21 5.61
C ASN A 98 -3.40 -10.56 6.99
N GLY A 99 -3.72 -9.27 7.10
CA GLY A 99 -3.57 -8.49 8.32
C GLY A 99 -2.13 -8.04 8.60
N LEU A 100 -1.20 -8.22 7.66
CA LEU A 100 0.17 -7.72 7.78
C LEU A 100 0.24 -6.23 7.40
N GLN A 101 1.11 -5.50 8.09
CA GLN A 101 1.41 -4.12 7.74
C GLN A 101 2.08 -4.03 6.36
N ALA A 102 1.69 -3.01 5.60
CA ALA A 102 2.28 -2.62 4.33
C ALA A 102 2.40 -1.09 4.29
N VAL A 103 3.21 -0.58 3.38
CA VAL A 103 3.43 0.85 3.19
C VAL A 103 2.90 1.26 1.84
N LYS A 104 1.96 2.20 1.82
CA LYS A 104 1.50 2.86 0.59
C LYS A 104 2.21 4.21 0.45
N VAL A 105 2.87 4.42 -0.67
CA VAL A 105 3.53 5.66 -1.03
C VAL A 105 2.83 6.25 -2.25
N THR A 106 2.22 7.40 -2.10
CA THR A 106 1.47 8.09 -3.16
C THR A 106 2.28 9.25 -3.70
N PHE A 107 2.42 9.30 -5.02
CA PHE A 107 2.99 10.41 -5.77
C PHE A 107 1.91 11.08 -6.62
N ASP A 108 1.78 12.40 -6.53
CA ASP A 108 0.89 13.17 -7.41
C ASP A 108 1.40 13.09 -8.86
N SER A 109 0.52 12.70 -9.77
CA SER A 109 0.87 12.63 -11.20
C SER A 109 1.23 13.99 -11.80
N GLY A 110 0.72 15.10 -11.26
CA GLY A 110 1.10 16.45 -11.70
C GLY A 110 2.55 16.79 -11.39
N ILE A 111 3.14 16.19 -10.35
CA ILE A 111 4.57 16.28 -10.04
C ILE A 111 5.36 15.35 -10.96
N LEU A 112 4.84 14.16 -11.21
CA LEU A 112 5.53 13.14 -11.99
C LEU A 112 5.53 13.41 -13.50
N PHE A 113 4.40 13.89 -14.05
CA PHE A 113 4.16 13.94 -15.50
C PHE A 113 3.54 15.27 -15.94
N GLY A 114 3.77 15.64 -17.18
CA GLY A 114 2.97 16.68 -17.87
C GLY A 114 1.52 16.22 -18.11
N THR A 115 0.64 17.18 -18.44
CA THR A 115 -0.75 16.92 -18.76
C THR A 115 -0.88 15.93 -19.92
N GLY A 116 -1.64 14.87 -19.74
CA GLY A 116 -1.86 13.83 -20.76
C GLY A 116 -0.60 13.03 -21.13
N ALA A 117 0.51 13.20 -20.41
CA ALA A 117 1.79 12.52 -20.70
C ALA A 117 2.10 11.44 -19.66
N ALA A 118 2.94 10.48 -20.06
CA ALA A 118 3.53 9.46 -19.23
C ALA A 118 5.08 9.58 -19.14
N THR A 119 5.65 10.64 -19.73
CA THR A 119 7.09 10.92 -19.64
C THR A 119 7.39 11.61 -18.31
N LEU A 120 8.30 11.02 -17.51
CA LEU A 120 8.71 11.55 -16.22
C LEU A 120 9.43 12.90 -16.36
N SER A 121 9.03 13.87 -15.53
CA SER A 121 9.71 15.17 -15.38
C SER A 121 11.10 14.99 -14.74
N SER A 122 11.95 16.01 -14.84
CA SER A 122 13.27 15.99 -14.19
C SER A 122 13.17 15.96 -12.67
N SER A 123 12.20 16.68 -12.08
CA SER A 123 11.93 16.65 -10.64
C SER A 123 11.42 15.28 -10.18
N ALA A 124 10.53 14.66 -10.96
CA ALA A 124 10.08 13.29 -10.73
C ALA A 124 11.23 12.29 -10.68
N LYS A 125 12.13 12.35 -11.65
CA LYS A 125 13.32 11.50 -11.70
C LYS A 125 14.20 11.68 -10.45
N ALA A 126 14.37 12.90 -9.95
CA ALA A 126 15.14 13.16 -8.74
C ALA A 126 14.48 12.51 -7.51
N SER A 127 13.17 12.70 -7.30
CA SER A 127 12.42 12.08 -6.19
C SER A 127 12.40 10.56 -6.29
N LEU A 128 12.14 9.99 -7.47
CA LEU A 128 12.13 8.54 -7.69
C LEU A 128 13.52 7.92 -7.53
N SER A 129 14.61 8.62 -7.90
CA SER A 129 15.99 8.16 -7.63
C SER A 129 16.27 8.08 -6.13
N LYS A 130 15.84 9.09 -5.36
CA LYS A 130 15.95 9.06 -3.89
C LYS A 130 15.11 7.91 -3.31
N PHE A 131 13.89 7.72 -3.80
CA PHE A 131 13.00 6.65 -3.37
C PHE A 131 13.61 5.26 -3.68
N ALA A 132 14.14 5.05 -4.89
CA ALA A 132 14.82 3.81 -5.25
C ALA A 132 16.02 3.53 -4.34
N ASN A 133 16.89 4.51 -4.10
CA ASN A 133 18.13 4.30 -3.35
C ASN A 133 17.94 4.22 -1.84
N ASN A 134 17.05 5.06 -1.28
CA ASN A 134 16.89 5.21 0.17
C ASN A 134 15.77 4.35 0.74
N VAL A 135 14.84 3.86 -0.10
CA VAL A 135 13.71 3.04 0.34
C VAL A 135 13.78 1.64 -0.28
N LEU A 136 13.62 1.51 -1.60
CA LEU A 136 13.43 0.19 -2.22
C LEU A 136 14.67 -0.70 -2.13
N LYS A 137 15.85 -0.16 -2.41
CA LYS A 137 17.11 -0.93 -2.32
C LYS A 137 17.54 -1.25 -0.88
N GLN A 138 17.09 -0.44 0.10
CA GLN A 138 17.34 -0.70 1.51
C GLN A 138 16.37 -1.73 2.11
N ASN A 139 15.29 -2.04 1.39
CA ASN A 139 14.24 -2.98 1.77
C ASN A 139 14.01 -3.96 0.61
N ALA A 140 15.09 -4.54 0.07
CA ALA A 140 15.05 -5.43 -1.09
C ALA A 140 14.34 -6.78 -0.84
N ASP A 141 14.09 -7.10 0.42
CA ASP A 141 13.29 -8.23 0.90
C ASP A 141 11.78 -7.96 0.91
N MET A 142 11.35 -6.75 0.57
CA MET A 142 9.94 -6.41 0.38
C MET A 142 9.54 -6.53 -1.09
N ASP A 143 8.32 -6.97 -1.33
CA ASP A 143 7.70 -6.95 -2.65
C ASP A 143 7.05 -5.58 -2.92
N VAL A 144 6.97 -5.20 -4.19
CA VAL A 144 6.51 -3.89 -4.63
C VAL A 144 5.45 -4.02 -5.74
N ASP A 145 4.32 -3.33 -5.56
CA ASP A 145 3.33 -3.12 -6.61
C ASP A 145 3.18 -1.63 -6.93
N ILE A 146 2.94 -1.31 -8.20
CA ILE A 146 2.81 0.06 -8.70
C ILE A 146 1.49 0.20 -9.44
N TYR A 147 0.64 1.12 -8.98
CA TYR A 147 -0.66 1.40 -9.57
C TYR A 147 -0.77 2.84 -10.04
N GLY A 148 -1.20 3.03 -11.29
CA GLY A 148 -1.49 4.34 -11.86
C GLY A 148 -2.99 4.62 -11.86
N TYR A 149 -3.35 5.88 -11.60
CA TYR A 149 -4.74 6.36 -11.61
C TYR A 149 -4.87 7.66 -12.39
N THR A 150 -6.07 7.91 -12.89
CA THR A 150 -6.49 9.19 -13.49
C THR A 150 -7.67 9.77 -12.73
N ASP A 151 -8.04 10.99 -13.05
CA ASP A 151 -9.39 11.49 -12.79
C ASP A 151 -10.38 10.95 -13.83
N ASN A 152 -11.66 11.35 -13.70
CA ASN A 152 -12.74 10.96 -14.61
C ASN A 152 -12.93 11.91 -15.80
N GLN A 153 -11.97 12.78 -16.10
CA GLN A 153 -12.09 13.72 -17.22
C GLN A 153 -12.11 12.97 -18.55
N GLY A 154 -13.14 13.31 -19.34
CA GLY A 154 -13.26 12.79 -20.70
C GLY A 154 -12.22 13.37 -21.65
N TRP A 155 -11.85 12.60 -22.64
CA TRP A 155 -10.95 13.02 -23.70
C TRP A 155 -11.74 13.73 -24.82
N LYS A 156 -11.15 14.80 -25.36
CA LYS A 156 -11.76 15.53 -26.49
C LYS A 156 -12.03 14.59 -27.67
N ASN A 157 -13.20 14.75 -28.28
CA ASN A 157 -13.65 13.93 -29.41
C ASN A 157 -13.72 12.41 -29.12
N SER A 158 -14.03 12.03 -27.88
CA SER A 158 -14.16 10.65 -27.46
C SER A 158 -15.52 10.43 -26.80
N THR A 159 -16.08 9.24 -26.98
CA THR A 159 -17.23 8.78 -26.19
C THR A 159 -16.79 8.53 -24.74
N ALA A 160 -17.75 8.36 -23.83
CA ALA A 160 -17.44 8.02 -22.44
C ALA A 160 -16.61 6.73 -22.33
N GLU A 161 -16.97 5.70 -23.10
CA GLU A 161 -16.24 4.43 -23.10
C GLU A 161 -14.82 4.56 -23.66
N GLN A 162 -14.66 5.33 -24.77
CA GLN A 162 -13.35 5.63 -25.32
C GLN A 162 -12.48 6.43 -24.34
N SER A 163 -13.08 7.36 -23.61
CA SER A 163 -12.38 8.15 -22.59
C SER A 163 -11.89 7.27 -21.45
N ARG A 164 -12.76 6.38 -20.97
CA ARG A 164 -12.39 5.41 -19.93
C ARG A 164 -11.21 4.53 -20.35
N GLN A 165 -11.27 3.96 -21.58
CA GLN A 165 -10.18 3.15 -22.09
C GLN A 165 -8.86 3.94 -22.23
N LYS A 166 -8.92 5.19 -22.69
CA LYS A 166 -7.76 6.09 -22.76
C LYS A 166 -7.19 6.39 -21.37
N ASN A 167 -8.03 6.58 -20.36
CA ASN A 167 -7.61 6.78 -18.98
C ASN A 167 -6.92 5.54 -18.41
N ILE A 168 -7.44 4.34 -18.68
CA ILE A 168 -6.79 3.07 -18.32
C ILE A 168 -5.41 2.99 -18.98
N ASN A 169 -5.32 3.24 -20.29
CA ASN A 169 -4.05 3.18 -21.01
C ASN A 169 -3.04 4.21 -20.48
N LEU A 170 -3.44 5.47 -20.27
CA LEU A 170 -2.57 6.50 -19.73
C LEU A 170 -2.05 6.15 -18.32
N SER A 171 -2.92 5.64 -17.47
CA SER A 171 -2.53 5.21 -16.13
C SER A 171 -1.56 4.03 -16.15
N GLN A 172 -1.76 3.07 -17.08
CA GLN A 172 -0.83 1.96 -17.32
C GLN A 172 0.55 2.45 -17.79
N GLU A 173 0.59 3.35 -18.76
CA GLU A 173 1.83 3.95 -19.25
C GLU A 173 2.59 4.70 -18.15
N ARG A 174 1.88 5.41 -17.28
CA ARG A 174 2.46 6.11 -16.13
C ARG A 174 3.06 5.15 -15.10
N ALA A 175 2.32 4.13 -14.70
CA ALA A 175 2.82 3.09 -13.80
C ALA A 175 4.05 2.40 -14.38
N GLN A 176 4.03 2.09 -15.69
CA GLN A 176 5.16 1.49 -16.39
C GLN A 176 6.38 2.42 -16.45
N SER A 177 6.18 3.71 -16.67
CA SER A 177 7.27 4.71 -16.66
C SER A 177 7.95 4.80 -15.31
N VAL A 178 7.18 4.78 -14.22
CA VAL A 178 7.73 4.74 -12.84
C VAL A 178 8.51 3.45 -12.62
N SER A 179 7.92 2.28 -12.92
CA SER A 179 8.58 0.98 -12.79
C SER A 179 9.90 0.91 -13.56
N THR A 180 9.88 1.29 -14.83
CA THR A 180 11.07 1.28 -15.70
C THR A 180 12.17 2.19 -15.15
N TYR A 181 11.80 3.37 -14.64
CA TYR A 181 12.75 4.29 -14.06
C TYR A 181 13.34 3.77 -12.75
N LEU A 182 12.53 3.19 -11.86
CA LEU A 182 13.01 2.56 -10.62
C LEU A 182 14.00 1.43 -10.92
N MET A 183 13.72 0.59 -11.92
CA MET A 183 14.64 -0.45 -12.37
C MET A 183 15.94 0.15 -12.92
N SER A 184 15.89 1.26 -13.67
CA SER A 184 17.08 1.97 -14.14
C SER A 184 17.94 2.53 -13.01
N CYS A 185 17.36 2.78 -11.83
CA CYS A 185 18.04 3.17 -10.59
C CYS A 185 18.60 1.96 -9.81
N GLY A 186 18.45 0.74 -10.30
CA GLY A 186 18.99 -0.48 -9.71
C GLY A 186 18.01 -1.25 -8.81
N VAL A 187 16.72 -0.92 -8.82
CA VAL A 187 15.69 -1.77 -8.20
C VAL A 187 15.56 -3.03 -9.05
N THR A 188 15.56 -4.21 -8.43
CA THR A 188 15.51 -5.48 -9.17
C THR A 188 14.11 -5.74 -9.72
N SER A 189 14.01 -6.33 -10.90
CA SER A 189 12.73 -6.74 -11.48
C SER A 189 12.04 -7.81 -10.62
N ALA A 190 12.81 -8.58 -9.85
CA ALA A 190 12.27 -9.58 -8.93
C ALA A 190 11.50 -8.95 -7.76
N GLN A 191 11.85 -7.73 -7.35
CA GLN A 191 11.17 -6.98 -6.31
C GLN A 191 9.82 -6.41 -6.78
N ILE A 192 9.70 -6.05 -8.07
CA ILE A 192 8.47 -5.46 -8.63
C ILE A 192 7.55 -6.59 -9.12
N LYS A 193 6.45 -6.83 -8.39
CA LYS A 193 5.50 -7.92 -8.66
C LYS A 193 4.33 -7.51 -9.54
N GLY A 194 3.85 -6.27 -9.39
CA GLY A 194 2.71 -5.76 -10.14
C GLY A 194 2.94 -4.36 -10.68
N VAL A 195 2.51 -4.11 -11.93
CA VAL A 195 2.46 -2.79 -12.55
C VAL A 195 1.16 -2.67 -13.32
N GLN A 196 0.23 -1.86 -12.84
CA GLN A 196 -1.11 -1.78 -13.42
C GLN A 196 -1.67 -0.36 -13.46
N GLY A 197 -2.35 -0.02 -14.57
CA GLY A 197 -3.17 1.17 -14.71
C GLY A 197 -4.63 0.86 -14.41
N LEU A 198 -5.24 1.62 -13.53
CA LEU A 198 -6.62 1.45 -13.08
C LEU A 198 -7.55 2.56 -13.59
N GLY A 199 -7.02 3.51 -14.37
CA GLY A 199 -7.80 4.61 -14.91
C GLY A 199 -8.46 5.43 -13.79
N GLU A 200 -9.75 5.67 -13.93
CA GLU A 200 -10.57 6.45 -12.99
C GLU A 200 -11.17 5.62 -11.85
N GLU A 201 -10.78 4.35 -11.72
CA GLU A 201 -11.25 3.49 -10.64
C GLU A 201 -10.71 3.93 -9.28
N SER A 202 -11.47 3.67 -8.21
CA SER A 202 -11.08 3.95 -6.82
C SER A 202 -10.66 5.42 -6.58
N PRO A 203 -11.52 6.42 -6.86
CA PRO A 203 -11.21 7.80 -6.57
C PRO A 203 -11.03 8.02 -5.07
N VAL A 204 -10.02 8.80 -4.69
CA VAL A 204 -9.71 9.17 -3.30
C VAL A 204 -10.31 10.51 -2.90
N ALA A 205 -10.78 11.30 -3.89
CA ALA A 205 -11.40 12.60 -3.70
C ALA A 205 -12.52 12.84 -4.72
N ASP A 206 -13.32 13.89 -4.50
CA ASP A 206 -14.44 14.23 -5.36
C ASP A 206 -13.99 14.72 -6.75
N ASN A 207 -14.31 13.95 -7.78
CA ASN A 207 -14.02 14.26 -9.17
C ASN A 207 -14.78 15.50 -9.72
N SER A 208 -15.79 15.98 -9.02
CA SER A 208 -16.52 17.21 -9.44
C SER A 208 -15.67 18.47 -9.27
N THR A 209 -14.70 18.46 -8.34
CA THR A 209 -13.80 19.57 -8.05
C THR A 209 -12.47 19.45 -8.77
N ALA A 210 -11.83 20.58 -9.07
CA ALA A 210 -10.49 20.58 -9.67
C ALA A 210 -9.44 20.01 -8.69
N ALA A 211 -9.57 20.33 -7.40
CA ALA A 211 -8.67 19.82 -6.36
C ALA A 211 -8.80 18.29 -6.22
N GLY A 212 -10.02 17.77 -6.13
CA GLY A 212 -10.23 16.32 -6.02
C GLY A 212 -9.78 15.56 -7.26
N ARG A 213 -9.95 16.11 -8.46
CA ARG A 213 -9.37 15.53 -9.68
C ARG A 213 -7.85 15.49 -9.63
N GLN A 214 -7.20 16.50 -9.02
CA GLN A 214 -5.76 16.52 -8.85
C GLN A 214 -5.29 15.37 -7.93
N GLU A 215 -5.98 15.14 -6.82
CA GLU A 215 -5.69 14.04 -5.89
C GLU A 215 -5.93 12.66 -6.53
N ASN A 216 -6.95 12.54 -7.40
CA ASN A 216 -7.24 11.30 -8.11
C ASN A 216 -6.17 10.95 -9.15
N ARG A 217 -5.51 11.94 -9.75
CA ARG A 217 -4.37 11.74 -10.66
C ARG A 217 -3.12 11.44 -9.86
N ARG A 218 -2.85 10.17 -9.61
CA ARG A 218 -1.75 9.71 -8.75
C ARG A 218 -1.10 8.42 -9.24
N VAL A 219 0.07 8.13 -8.71
CA VAL A 219 0.70 6.80 -8.76
C VAL A 219 0.93 6.36 -7.33
N GLU A 220 0.47 5.17 -7.02
CA GLU A 220 0.66 4.53 -5.72
C GLU A 220 1.69 3.40 -5.85
N VAL A 221 2.63 3.35 -4.90
CA VAL A 221 3.62 2.29 -4.78
C VAL A 221 3.40 1.61 -3.43
N TYR A 222 3.11 0.33 -3.46
CA TYR A 222 2.89 -0.47 -2.26
C TYR A 222 4.13 -1.31 -1.98
N LEU A 223 4.62 -1.25 -0.74
CA LEU A 223 5.66 -2.13 -0.22
C LEU A 223 5.02 -3.07 0.78
N TYR A 224 5.22 -4.37 0.63
CA TYR A 224 4.66 -5.40 1.50
C TYR A 224 5.64 -6.55 1.69
N ALA A 225 5.39 -7.40 2.70
CA ALA A 225 6.29 -8.50 3.01
C ALA A 225 6.30 -9.53 1.88
N SER A 226 7.49 -9.89 1.40
CA SER A 226 7.65 -11.01 0.49
C SER A 226 7.43 -12.34 1.21
N PRO A 227 7.12 -13.44 0.50
CA PRO A 227 7.03 -14.77 1.09
C PRO A 227 8.31 -15.16 1.84
N GLU A 228 9.47 -14.80 1.32
CA GLU A 228 10.78 -15.06 1.92
C GLU A 228 10.96 -14.28 3.22
N MET A 229 10.55 -13.00 3.24
CA MET A 229 10.57 -12.15 4.43
C MET A 229 9.68 -12.74 5.53
N ILE A 230 8.51 -13.26 5.18
CA ILE A 230 7.59 -13.90 6.11
C ILE A 230 8.21 -15.16 6.71
N GLN A 231 8.79 -16.03 5.88
CA GLN A 231 9.48 -17.25 6.34
C GLN A 231 10.64 -16.93 7.29
N GLN A 232 11.43 -15.89 6.99
CA GLN A 232 12.51 -15.44 7.86
C GLN A 232 11.99 -14.90 9.20
N ALA A 233 10.88 -14.18 9.18
CA ALA A 233 10.25 -13.68 10.39
C ALA A 233 9.71 -14.81 11.28
N GLU A 234 9.08 -15.82 10.69
CA GLU A 234 8.60 -17.04 11.38
C GLU A 234 9.76 -17.85 11.99
N ALA A 235 10.89 -17.94 11.28
CA ALA A 235 12.09 -18.59 11.76
C ALA A 235 12.87 -17.76 12.80
N GLY A 236 12.48 -16.50 13.06
CA GLY A 236 13.21 -15.59 13.94
C GLY A 236 14.56 -15.11 13.40
N THR A 237 14.79 -15.25 12.08
CA THR A 237 16.06 -14.92 11.40
C THR A 237 15.96 -13.59 10.62
N LEU A 238 14.81 -12.93 10.59
CA LEU A 238 14.62 -11.64 9.94
C LEU A 238 15.41 -10.55 10.70
N GLN A 239 16.36 -9.89 10.00
CA GLN A 239 17.24 -8.84 10.54
C GLN A 239 16.78 -7.45 10.10
#